data_e7afd69995c4f0f9517c6354cafd6571
#
_entry.id   e7afd69995c4f0f9517c6354cafd6571
#
_cell.length_a   1.000
_cell.length_b   1.000
_cell.length_c   1.000
_cell.angle_alpha   90.00
_cell.angle_beta   90.00
_cell.angle_gamma   90.00
#
_symmetry.space_group_name_H-M   'P 1'
#
loop_
_entity.id
_entity.type
_entity.pdbx_description
1 polymer ?
#
loop_
_entity_poly.entity_id
_entity_poly.type
_entity_poly.pdbx_seq_one_letter_code
_entity_poly.pdbx_strand_id
1 'polypeptide(L)'
;VTGRTPAAPLAMLVLLLSLLLGGCVSLPVKGPVQAGAGPSQAPDVSVEVAPEAPQPGASPRTIAEGFLQAMASYQQGYPVARQYLASSVRDSWRPEDGVTVYADGYGVTSGPESALLQAPQVGQVGPDGAFSHGEGTLRHDFGMVRDVDGEWRISHPPQGLLISQYLFGKFYQQASVYFFDPSWRTLVPDPVFLPRGNQTPTALLQALLRGPTDWLKPAVVTAVPTQAKLNVQAAYVDSLGVVEISLNDAVQGLAEDQRSRVAAQIAWTLGQVSGVSGVRLTVNGAPWSVREQNQAGVIPISAYGSLDPVPPASQSTLLGATADGVVTISDGSSPATLAPVAGPLGRTGGVSGMAATPTGDRIAVITGNGTDLLVGQSNDTPLEPLVSNGQGLLRPQYLPGRELELWTILDGPLGQQAWVRIGSAVQRVALSGFDGTRVTAFRVSPDGTRMAVIRVRDGISELGLVRVNRAQPELTIDGWRTVPLSDEANPGPRRLLDVAWQDASTLLVLGSEDDKKPVKPYRVDQSAAELTEIGQPDNWQATSLAVAPRRVGTRAVVVGRTGAWRYEDDYRWPLLTRDVLVAAYTG
;
A
#
# COMPACT_ATOMS: atom_id res chain seq x y z
N VAL A 1 -29.91 -5.46 -92.62
CA VAL A 1 -28.58 -5.41 -92.00
C VAL A 1 -28.81 -5.03 -90.55
N THR A 2 -28.73 -5.97 -89.70
CA THR A 2 -29.02 -5.90 -88.25
C THR A 2 -27.72 -5.82 -87.43
N GLY A 3 -27.56 -4.72 -86.69
CA GLY A 3 -26.47 -4.54 -85.73
C GLY A 3 -26.88 -4.99 -84.38
N ARG A 4 -26.25 -6.07 -83.85
CA ARG A 4 -26.34 -6.48 -82.43
C ARG A 4 -25.25 -5.76 -81.64
N THR A 5 -25.65 -4.99 -80.62
CA THR A 5 -24.77 -4.38 -79.60
C THR A 5 -24.53 -5.40 -78.46
N PRO A 6 -23.31 -5.53 -77.95
CA PRO A 6 -23.02 -6.46 -76.85
C PRO A 6 -23.32 -5.80 -75.51
N ALA A 7 -24.40 -6.27 -74.86
CA ALA A 7 -24.81 -5.84 -73.53
C ALA A 7 -24.16 -6.66 -72.36
N ALA A 8 -23.22 -7.55 -72.66
CA ALA A 8 -22.65 -8.48 -71.68
C ALA A 8 -21.64 -7.86 -70.68
N PRO A 9 -20.76 -6.89 -71.06
CA PRO A 9 -19.77 -6.40 -70.08
C PRO A 9 -20.33 -5.45 -69.02
N LEU A 10 -21.46 -4.74 -69.36
CA LEU A 10 -22.08 -3.81 -68.43
C LEU A 10 -22.84 -4.54 -67.28
N ALA A 11 -23.52 -5.66 -67.62
CA ALA A 11 -24.21 -6.51 -66.66
C ALA A 11 -23.24 -7.18 -65.69
N MET A 12 -22.05 -7.57 -66.13
CA MET A 12 -21.02 -8.20 -65.30
C MET A 12 -20.37 -7.17 -64.36
N LEU A 13 -20.19 -5.92 -64.78
CA LEU A 13 -19.67 -4.86 -63.95
C LEU A 13 -20.65 -4.43 -62.85
N VAL A 14 -21.93 -4.38 -63.15
CA VAL A 14 -23.00 -4.08 -62.17
C VAL A 14 -23.15 -5.21 -61.15
N LEU A 15 -22.98 -6.46 -61.56
CA LEU A 15 -23.00 -7.64 -60.65
C LEU A 15 -21.77 -7.68 -59.73
N LEU A 16 -20.59 -7.29 -60.21
CA LEU A 16 -19.38 -7.19 -59.40
C LEU A 16 -19.47 -6.01 -58.41
N LEU A 17 -20.07 -4.88 -58.80
CA LEU A 17 -20.23 -3.72 -57.95
C LEU A 17 -21.28 -3.94 -56.83
N SER A 18 -22.34 -4.76 -57.08
CA SER A 18 -23.33 -5.15 -56.09
C SER A 18 -22.81 -6.18 -55.07
N LEU A 19 -21.81 -6.97 -55.43
CA LEU A 19 -21.11 -7.89 -54.47
C LEU A 19 -20.15 -7.16 -53.54
N LEU A 20 -19.67 -5.98 -53.91
CA LEU A 20 -18.79 -5.15 -53.07
C LEU A 20 -19.52 -4.26 -52.06
N LEU A 21 -20.83 -4.05 -52.21
CA LEU A 21 -21.66 -3.24 -51.31
C LEU A 21 -22.44 -4.08 -50.24
N GLY A 22 -22.36 -5.42 -50.30
CA GLY A 22 -23.03 -6.33 -49.37
C GLY A 22 -22.29 -6.64 -48.06
N GLY A 23 -21.16 -6.01 -47.78
CA GLY A 23 -20.32 -6.29 -46.61
C GLY A 23 -20.68 -5.47 -45.37
N CYS A 24 -21.97 -5.38 -45.00
CA CYS A 24 -22.33 -4.97 -43.64
C CYS A 24 -22.05 -6.12 -42.69
N VAL A 25 -20.82 -6.16 -42.13
CA VAL A 25 -20.51 -6.99 -40.96
C VAL A 25 -21.32 -6.44 -39.79
N SER A 26 -22.45 -7.09 -39.47
CA SER A 26 -23.11 -6.85 -38.21
C SER A 26 -22.23 -7.38 -37.09
N LEU A 27 -21.62 -6.47 -36.31
CA LEU A 27 -20.97 -6.82 -35.05
C LEU A 27 -22.00 -7.49 -34.13
N PRO A 28 -21.70 -8.65 -33.55
CA PRO A 28 -22.61 -9.30 -32.60
C PRO A 28 -22.75 -8.41 -31.37
N VAL A 29 -23.91 -7.82 -31.15
CA VAL A 29 -24.27 -6.99 -29.99
C VAL A 29 -24.64 -7.81 -28.75
N LYS A 30 -24.50 -9.14 -28.77
CA LYS A 30 -24.78 -10.04 -27.64
C LYS A 30 -23.76 -11.17 -27.63
N GLY A 31 -22.76 -11.07 -26.80
CA GLY A 31 -21.83 -12.11 -26.40
C GLY A 31 -21.35 -11.81 -24.95
N PRO A 32 -20.92 -12.81 -24.19
CA PRO A 32 -20.33 -12.53 -22.88
C PRO A 32 -19.14 -11.59 -23.11
N VAL A 33 -19.14 -10.46 -22.40
CA VAL A 33 -17.99 -9.56 -22.35
C VAL A 33 -16.87 -10.34 -21.70
N GLN A 34 -15.98 -10.93 -22.49
CA GLN A 34 -14.67 -11.30 -21.96
C GLN A 34 -13.94 -9.98 -21.69
N ALA A 35 -13.58 -9.75 -20.43
CA ALA A 35 -12.64 -8.72 -20.09
C ALA A 35 -11.40 -8.95 -20.97
N GLY A 36 -11.18 -8.08 -21.93
CA GLY A 36 -9.94 -8.07 -22.68
C GLY A 36 -8.83 -8.00 -21.65
N ALA A 37 -7.75 -8.76 -21.86
CA ALA A 37 -6.52 -8.53 -21.10
C ALA A 37 -6.28 -7.03 -21.15
N GLY A 38 -6.24 -6.39 -19.97
CA GLY A 38 -5.90 -4.97 -19.87
C GLY A 38 -4.65 -4.71 -20.70
N PRO A 39 -4.43 -3.50 -21.21
CA PRO A 39 -3.24 -3.22 -21.99
C PRO A 39 -2.07 -3.77 -21.20
N SER A 40 -1.40 -4.77 -21.76
CA SER A 40 -0.11 -5.22 -21.26
C SER A 40 0.72 -3.95 -21.24
N GLN A 41 1.00 -3.42 -20.04
CA GLN A 41 2.00 -2.37 -19.93
C GLN A 41 3.24 -2.98 -20.57
N ALA A 42 3.57 -2.52 -21.77
CA ALA A 42 4.86 -2.79 -22.35
C ALA A 42 5.87 -2.48 -21.23
N PRO A 43 6.85 -3.38 -20.98
CA PRO A 43 7.87 -3.07 -19.99
C PRO A 43 8.36 -1.66 -20.33
N ASP A 44 8.23 -0.76 -19.35
CA ASP A 44 8.72 0.60 -19.47
C ASP A 44 10.24 0.46 -19.66
N VAL A 45 10.66 0.41 -20.92
CA VAL A 45 12.07 0.42 -21.28
C VAL A 45 12.51 1.85 -21.01
N SER A 46 12.68 2.15 -19.73
CA SER A 46 13.36 3.37 -19.33
C SER A 46 14.72 3.30 -19.99
N VAL A 47 14.93 4.20 -20.94
CA VAL A 47 16.28 4.41 -21.50
C VAL A 47 17.13 4.82 -20.30
N GLU A 48 17.91 3.86 -19.84
CA GLU A 48 18.86 4.04 -18.75
C GLU A 48 19.94 4.98 -19.29
N VAL A 49 19.76 6.29 -19.08
CA VAL A 49 20.77 7.29 -19.45
C VAL A 49 21.90 7.08 -18.45
N ALA A 50 22.97 6.48 -18.89
CA ALA A 50 24.17 6.32 -18.07
C ALA A 50 24.65 7.71 -17.62
N PRO A 51 24.95 7.91 -16.32
CA PRO A 51 25.46 9.19 -15.85
C PRO A 51 26.79 9.50 -16.51
N GLU A 52 27.01 10.78 -16.83
CA GLU A 52 28.26 11.22 -17.44
C GLU A 52 29.36 11.39 -16.38
N ALA A 53 30.60 11.14 -16.78
CA ALA A 53 31.78 11.44 -15.97
C ALA A 53 32.05 12.96 -15.93
N PRO A 54 32.78 13.46 -14.90
CA PRO A 54 33.14 14.87 -14.83
C PRO A 54 33.97 15.28 -16.05
N GLN A 55 33.57 16.37 -16.71
CA GLN A 55 34.24 16.88 -17.92
C GLN A 55 35.45 17.75 -17.52
N PRO A 56 36.55 17.67 -18.28
CA PRO A 56 37.71 18.53 -18.06
C PRO A 56 37.34 20.01 -18.13
N GLY A 57 37.86 20.82 -17.20
CA GLY A 57 37.61 22.27 -17.14
C GLY A 57 36.21 22.64 -16.64
N ALA A 58 35.39 21.69 -16.16
CA ALA A 58 34.07 21.96 -15.64
C ALA A 58 34.09 22.90 -14.43
N SER A 59 33.09 23.79 -14.36
CA SER A 59 32.96 24.74 -13.23
C SER A 59 32.55 24.05 -11.93
N PRO A 60 32.76 24.63 -10.75
CA PRO A 60 32.27 24.12 -9.47
C PRO A 60 30.77 23.74 -9.51
N ARG A 61 29.96 24.59 -10.13
CA ARG A 61 28.52 24.33 -10.31
C ARG A 61 28.26 23.08 -11.14
N THR A 62 28.92 22.98 -12.30
CA THR A 62 28.76 21.83 -13.22
C THR A 62 29.19 20.50 -12.56
N ILE A 63 30.27 20.54 -11.77
CA ILE A 63 30.73 19.36 -11.00
C ILE A 63 29.67 18.93 -9.97
N ALA A 64 29.09 19.88 -9.21
CA ALA A 64 28.08 19.55 -8.20
C ALA A 64 26.75 19.07 -8.85
N GLU A 65 26.31 19.71 -9.95
CA GLU A 65 25.12 19.29 -10.71
C GLU A 65 25.31 17.89 -11.34
N GLY A 66 26.50 17.62 -11.92
CA GLY A 66 26.84 16.31 -12.45
C GLY A 66 26.89 15.22 -11.38
N PHE A 67 27.37 15.54 -10.20
CA PHE A 67 27.38 14.65 -9.05
C PHE A 67 25.94 14.31 -8.59
N LEU A 68 25.05 15.32 -8.47
CA LEU A 68 23.64 15.12 -8.15
C LEU A 68 22.96 14.21 -9.18
N GLN A 69 23.23 14.42 -10.47
CA GLN A 69 22.70 13.57 -11.54
C GLN A 69 23.23 12.14 -11.45
N ALA A 70 24.52 11.97 -11.16
CA ALA A 70 25.16 10.66 -11.01
C ALA A 70 24.66 9.89 -9.77
N MET A 71 24.29 10.60 -8.70
CA MET A 71 23.67 10.00 -7.52
C MET A 71 22.25 9.50 -7.81
N ALA A 72 21.49 10.15 -8.69
CA ALA A 72 20.13 9.74 -9.03
C ALA A 72 20.09 8.46 -9.87
N SER A 73 21.14 8.17 -10.64
CA SER A 73 21.23 6.98 -11.49
C SER A 73 21.87 5.82 -10.72
N TYR A 74 21.03 4.90 -10.26
CA TYR A 74 21.52 3.76 -9.47
C TYR A 74 22.54 2.91 -10.25
N GLN A 75 23.73 2.77 -9.69
CA GLN A 75 24.76 1.83 -10.13
C GLN A 75 25.39 1.21 -8.87
N GLN A 76 25.68 -0.07 -8.91
CA GLN A 76 26.32 -0.72 -7.77
C GLN A 76 27.63 -0.02 -7.39
N GLY A 77 27.69 0.52 -6.15
CA GLY A 77 28.84 1.27 -5.65
C GLY A 77 29.02 2.67 -6.23
N TYR A 78 28.14 3.12 -7.12
CA TYR A 78 28.14 4.47 -7.72
C TYR A 78 29.49 4.91 -8.35
N PRO A 79 30.07 4.12 -9.26
CA PRO A 79 31.43 4.36 -9.78
C PRO A 79 31.58 5.71 -10.50
N VAL A 80 30.53 6.18 -11.18
CA VAL A 80 30.57 7.48 -11.87
C VAL A 80 30.46 8.63 -10.86
N ALA A 81 29.55 8.56 -9.89
CA ALA A 81 29.44 9.58 -8.85
C ALA A 81 30.75 9.74 -8.06
N ARG A 82 31.46 8.63 -7.77
CA ARG A 82 32.75 8.66 -7.09
C ARG A 82 33.83 9.42 -7.87
N GLN A 83 33.74 9.56 -9.19
CA GLN A 83 34.70 10.33 -9.99
C GLN A 83 34.62 11.83 -9.76
N TYR A 84 33.48 12.33 -9.27
CA TYR A 84 33.30 13.73 -8.89
C TYR A 84 33.93 14.07 -7.55
N LEU A 85 34.31 13.07 -6.73
CA LEU A 85 34.83 13.24 -5.39
C LEU A 85 36.36 13.38 -5.38
N ALA A 86 36.84 14.21 -4.48
CA ALA A 86 38.28 14.29 -4.15
C ALA A 86 38.77 12.91 -3.66
N SER A 87 40.05 12.60 -3.95
CA SER A 87 40.65 11.30 -3.58
C SER A 87 40.57 11.01 -2.08
N SER A 88 40.63 12.05 -1.23
CA SER A 88 40.57 11.92 0.21
C SER A 88 39.22 11.44 0.78
N VAL A 89 38.14 11.62 0.04
CA VAL A 89 36.78 11.27 0.49
C VAL A 89 36.06 10.23 -0.39
N ARG A 90 36.63 9.92 -1.56
CA ARG A 90 36.05 9.03 -2.57
C ARG A 90 35.70 7.65 -2.01
N ASP A 91 36.62 7.02 -1.27
CA ASP A 91 36.45 5.66 -0.77
C ASP A 91 35.67 5.60 0.55
N SER A 92 35.62 6.71 1.29
CA SER A 92 34.88 6.81 2.56
C SER A 92 33.42 7.21 2.38
N TRP A 93 33.02 7.72 1.19
CA TRP A 93 31.64 8.10 0.94
C TRP A 93 30.71 6.87 0.93
N ARG A 94 29.59 6.98 1.65
CA ARG A 94 28.59 5.92 1.91
C ARG A 94 27.25 6.24 1.26
N PRO A 95 27.04 5.92 -0.03
CA PRO A 95 25.74 6.14 -0.70
C PRO A 95 24.61 5.29 -0.10
N GLU A 96 24.94 4.18 0.56
CA GLU A 96 24.02 3.26 1.24
C GLU A 96 23.42 3.78 2.54
N ASP A 97 23.92 4.90 3.09
CA ASP A 97 23.42 5.47 4.35
C ASP A 97 22.01 6.10 4.22
N GLY A 98 21.45 6.12 3.02
CA GLY A 98 20.08 6.54 2.76
C GLY A 98 19.97 7.56 1.63
N VAL A 99 18.75 8.09 1.45
CA VAL A 99 18.45 9.08 0.40
C VAL A 99 17.73 10.27 1.02
N THR A 100 18.24 11.47 0.84
CA THR A 100 17.51 12.70 1.15
C THR A 100 16.87 13.22 -0.13
N VAL A 101 15.54 13.41 -0.10
CA VAL A 101 14.75 13.90 -1.23
C VAL A 101 14.47 15.40 -1.03
N TYR A 102 14.83 16.22 -2.00
CA TYR A 102 14.59 17.66 -1.97
C TYR A 102 13.63 18.10 -3.08
N ALA A 103 12.96 19.23 -2.86
CA ALA A 103 11.95 19.76 -3.79
C ALA A 103 12.55 20.15 -5.15
N ASP A 104 11.75 20.00 -6.20
CA ASP A 104 12.13 20.39 -7.56
C ASP A 104 12.19 21.91 -7.73
N GLY A 105 12.92 22.35 -8.77
CA GLY A 105 13.07 23.77 -9.09
C GLY A 105 14.19 24.48 -8.34
N TYR A 106 14.93 23.78 -7.49
CA TYR A 106 16.10 24.30 -6.75
C TYR A 106 17.39 23.79 -7.38
N GLY A 107 18.30 24.70 -7.69
CA GLY A 107 19.59 24.40 -8.29
C GLY A 107 20.76 24.72 -7.38
N VAL A 108 21.94 24.28 -7.81
CA VAL A 108 23.20 24.59 -7.13
C VAL A 108 23.59 26.05 -7.39
N THR A 109 23.85 26.79 -6.32
CA THR A 109 24.51 28.11 -6.39
C THR A 109 26.00 27.93 -6.17
N SER A 110 26.84 28.64 -6.92
CA SER A 110 28.31 28.50 -6.80
C SER A 110 29.00 29.83 -6.52
N GLY A 111 30.03 29.75 -5.68
CA GLY A 111 31.05 30.77 -5.50
C GLY A 111 32.37 30.35 -6.17
N PRO A 112 33.49 31.10 -5.95
CA PRO A 112 34.78 30.76 -6.54
C PRO A 112 35.30 29.36 -6.17
N GLU A 113 35.03 28.90 -4.94
CA GLU A 113 35.48 27.60 -4.38
C GLU A 113 34.35 26.90 -3.59
N SER A 114 33.10 27.19 -3.90
CA SER A 114 31.94 26.60 -3.22
C SER A 114 30.85 26.25 -4.20
N ALA A 115 30.09 25.24 -3.86
CA ALA A 115 28.87 24.85 -4.54
C ALA A 115 27.82 24.45 -3.48
N LEU A 116 26.74 25.20 -3.38
CA LEU A 116 25.73 25.09 -2.34
C LEU A 116 24.40 24.67 -2.94
N LEU A 117 23.82 23.58 -2.46
CA LEU A 117 22.42 23.24 -2.65
C LEU A 117 21.59 23.71 -1.45
N GLN A 118 20.56 24.49 -1.70
CA GLN A 118 19.58 24.86 -0.69
C GLN A 118 18.18 24.67 -1.25
N ALA A 119 17.39 23.80 -0.63
CA ALA A 119 16.04 23.44 -1.08
C ALA A 119 15.18 22.95 0.09
N PRO A 120 13.84 23.04 0.02
CA PRO A 120 12.97 22.36 0.96
C PRO A 120 13.24 20.85 0.95
N GLN A 121 13.28 20.22 2.12
CA GLN A 121 13.40 18.77 2.24
C GLN A 121 12.01 18.16 2.13
N VAL A 122 11.79 17.29 1.14
CA VAL A 122 10.50 16.61 0.90
C VAL A 122 10.42 15.30 1.68
N GLY A 123 11.53 14.56 1.76
CA GLY A 123 11.54 13.28 2.44
C GLY A 123 12.94 12.71 2.63
N GLN A 124 12.96 11.57 3.29
CA GLN A 124 14.17 10.79 3.52
C GLN A 124 13.86 9.30 3.48
N VAL A 125 14.70 8.53 2.78
CA VAL A 125 14.72 7.08 2.88
C VAL A 125 15.88 6.69 3.78
N GLY A 126 15.58 6.00 4.86
CA GLY A 126 16.59 5.50 5.79
C GLY A 126 17.43 4.34 5.21
N PRO A 127 18.50 3.93 5.88
CA PRO A 127 19.30 2.78 5.47
C PRO A 127 18.52 1.45 5.52
N ASP A 128 17.42 1.41 6.26
CA ASP A 128 16.45 0.30 6.30
C ASP A 128 15.46 0.31 5.12
N GLY A 129 15.47 1.37 4.29
CA GLY A 129 14.57 1.56 3.16
C GLY A 129 13.25 2.23 3.50
N ALA A 130 13.00 2.53 4.78
CA ALA A 130 11.78 3.23 5.20
C ALA A 130 11.79 4.68 4.73
N PHE A 131 10.66 5.12 4.16
CA PHE A 131 10.46 6.53 3.82
C PHE A 131 9.86 7.29 5.00
N SER A 132 10.37 8.49 5.23
CA SER A 132 9.78 9.47 6.13
C SER A 132 9.73 10.83 5.44
N HIS A 133 8.66 11.59 5.71
CA HIS A 133 8.56 12.96 5.20
C HIS A 133 9.62 13.85 5.86
N GLY A 134 10.19 14.73 5.04
CA GLY A 134 11.15 15.73 5.48
C GLY A 134 10.45 16.99 5.96
N GLU A 135 11.09 17.68 6.88
CA GLU A 135 10.65 19.00 7.35
C GLU A 135 11.81 19.99 7.24
N GLY A 136 11.49 21.23 6.90
CA GLY A 136 12.47 22.31 6.85
C GLY A 136 13.26 22.39 5.54
N THR A 137 14.43 23.01 5.62
CA THR A 137 15.29 23.31 4.47
C THR A 137 16.58 22.51 4.52
N LEU A 138 16.82 21.71 3.50
CA LEU A 138 18.11 21.10 3.22
C LEU A 138 19.10 22.21 2.81
N ARG A 139 20.26 22.23 3.44
CA ARG A 139 21.41 23.05 3.03
C ARG A 139 22.67 22.23 3.03
N HIS A 140 23.29 22.07 1.86
CA HIS A 140 24.51 21.28 1.71
C HIS A 140 25.54 22.01 0.85
N ASP A 141 26.72 22.26 1.42
CA ASP A 141 27.87 22.78 0.70
C ASP A 141 28.81 21.63 0.33
N PHE A 142 29.01 21.42 -0.96
CA PHE A 142 29.83 20.32 -1.49
C PHE A 142 31.32 20.51 -1.26
N GLY A 143 31.78 21.71 -0.88
CA GLY A 143 33.21 22.03 -0.68
C GLY A 143 34.03 21.71 -1.92
N MET A 144 34.45 22.75 -2.65
CA MET A 144 35.17 22.54 -3.92
C MET A 144 36.67 22.64 -3.72
N VAL A 145 37.40 21.63 -4.21
CA VAL A 145 38.88 21.59 -4.18
C VAL A 145 39.40 21.21 -5.57
N ARG A 146 40.64 21.64 -5.88
CA ARG A 146 41.31 21.20 -7.10
C ARG A 146 42.13 19.95 -6.81
N ASP A 147 42.00 18.95 -7.73
CA ASP A 147 42.81 17.75 -7.70
C ASP A 147 44.23 18.01 -8.26
N VAL A 148 45.03 16.96 -8.38
CA VAL A 148 46.41 17.02 -8.88
C VAL A 148 46.55 17.52 -10.32
N ASP A 149 45.48 17.33 -11.13
CA ASP A 149 45.39 17.76 -12.52
C ASP A 149 44.80 19.17 -12.64
N GLY A 150 44.50 19.83 -11.51
CA GLY A 150 43.92 21.17 -11.44
C GLY A 150 42.42 21.20 -11.68
N GLU A 151 41.74 20.03 -11.77
CA GLU A 151 40.31 19.91 -11.99
C GLU A 151 39.52 20.01 -10.68
N TRP A 152 38.29 20.58 -10.76
CA TRP A 152 37.43 20.71 -9.58
C TRP A 152 36.87 19.36 -9.14
N ARG A 153 36.90 19.11 -7.81
CA ARG A 153 36.33 17.93 -7.16
C ARG A 153 35.63 18.32 -5.86
N ILE A 154 34.67 17.47 -5.44
CA ILE A 154 33.89 17.64 -4.22
C ILE A 154 34.69 17.08 -3.04
N SER A 155 34.89 17.88 -1.99
CA SER A 155 35.55 17.47 -0.75
C SER A 155 34.57 17.16 0.39
N HIS A 156 33.33 17.64 0.31
CA HIS A 156 32.26 17.37 1.28
C HIS A 156 31.08 16.69 0.60
N PRO A 157 31.16 15.38 0.33
CA PRO A 157 29.98 14.64 -0.17
C PRO A 157 28.91 14.57 0.92
N PRO A 158 27.61 14.48 0.55
CA PRO A 158 26.55 14.26 1.52
C PRO A 158 26.67 12.89 2.17
N GLN A 159 26.08 12.73 3.35
CA GLN A 159 25.84 11.42 3.92
C GLN A 159 24.68 10.77 3.16
N GLY A 160 24.92 9.62 2.53
CA GLY A 160 23.95 9.01 1.61
C GLY A 160 23.87 9.75 0.26
N LEU A 161 22.68 9.80 -0.29
CA LEU A 161 22.35 10.40 -1.59
C LEU A 161 21.48 11.63 -1.42
N LEU A 162 21.66 12.64 -2.30
CA LEU A 162 20.74 13.77 -2.47
C LEU A 162 20.07 13.65 -3.83
N ILE A 163 18.74 13.53 -3.85
CA ILE A 163 17.98 13.31 -5.08
C ILE A 163 16.79 14.26 -5.10
N SER A 164 16.52 14.92 -6.24
CA SER A 164 15.32 15.74 -6.39
C SER A 164 14.04 14.89 -6.39
N GLN A 165 12.93 15.46 -6.00
CA GLN A 165 11.62 14.78 -5.94
C GLN A 165 11.25 14.16 -7.29
N TYR A 166 11.46 14.86 -8.39
CA TYR A 166 11.22 14.36 -9.74
C TYR A 166 12.07 13.13 -10.05
N LEU A 167 13.38 13.17 -9.78
CA LEU A 167 14.29 12.05 -10.05
C LEU A 167 14.02 10.88 -9.10
N PHE A 168 13.63 11.16 -7.85
CA PHE A 168 13.21 10.14 -6.91
C PHE A 168 11.98 9.38 -7.43
N GLY A 169 10.92 10.07 -7.85
CA GLY A 169 9.73 9.44 -8.44
C GLY A 169 10.02 8.67 -9.74
N LYS A 170 11.05 9.11 -10.51
CA LYS A 170 11.46 8.43 -11.75
C LYS A 170 12.28 7.16 -11.48
N PHE A 171 13.24 7.20 -10.56
CA PHE A 171 14.24 6.14 -10.38
C PHE A 171 14.01 5.26 -9.15
N TYR A 172 13.13 5.64 -8.25
CA TYR A 172 12.76 4.84 -7.09
C TYR A 172 11.31 4.36 -7.19
N GLN A 173 11.02 3.28 -6.52
CA GLN A 173 9.67 2.74 -6.39
C GLN A 173 9.45 2.23 -4.99
N GLN A 174 8.23 2.35 -4.54
CA GLN A 174 7.80 1.65 -3.33
C GLN A 174 7.61 0.16 -3.66
N ALA A 175 8.08 -0.68 -2.76
CA ALA A 175 7.89 -2.12 -2.80
C ALA A 175 7.64 -2.63 -1.37
N SER A 176 7.11 -3.83 -1.22
CA SER A 176 6.88 -4.44 0.09
C SER A 176 7.85 -5.59 0.34
N VAL A 177 8.47 -5.60 1.50
CA VAL A 177 9.19 -6.76 2.02
C VAL A 177 8.28 -7.46 3.01
N TYR A 178 8.19 -8.79 2.97
CA TYR A 178 7.20 -9.51 3.76
C TYR A 178 7.82 -10.21 4.97
N PHE A 179 7.26 -9.94 6.14
CA PHE A 179 7.60 -10.57 7.42
C PHE A 179 6.39 -11.30 7.98
N PHE A 180 6.54 -12.07 9.03
CA PHE A 180 5.40 -12.73 9.68
C PHE A 180 4.84 -11.91 10.84
N ASP A 181 3.54 -12.03 11.07
CA ASP A 181 2.96 -11.68 12.35
C ASP A 181 3.54 -12.61 13.44
N PRO A 182 3.56 -12.22 14.74
CA PRO A 182 4.16 -13.03 15.80
C PRO A 182 3.57 -14.43 15.98
N SER A 183 2.36 -14.68 15.47
CA SER A 183 1.73 -16.01 15.48
C SER A 183 2.11 -16.91 14.30
N TRP A 184 2.91 -16.42 13.35
CA TRP A 184 3.35 -17.12 12.13
C TRP A 184 2.21 -17.52 11.19
N ARG A 185 1.08 -16.83 11.23
CA ARG A 185 -0.13 -17.18 10.47
C ARG A 185 -0.33 -16.32 9.23
N THR A 186 0.25 -15.14 9.21
CA THR A 186 -0.02 -14.12 8.20
C THR A 186 1.25 -13.38 7.84
N LEU A 187 1.43 -13.07 6.57
CA LEU A 187 2.52 -12.22 6.10
C LEU A 187 2.13 -10.75 6.20
N VAL A 188 3.05 -9.94 6.69
CA VAL A 188 2.91 -8.51 6.94
C VAL A 188 3.79 -7.76 5.94
N PRO A 189 3.22 -6.88 5.09
CA PRO A 189 4.02 -6.05 4.20
C PRO A 189 4.68 -4.90 4.96
N ASP A 190 5.97 -4.75 4.75
CA ASP A 190 6.79 -3.64 5.21
C ASP A 190 7.22 -2.81 4.00
N PRO A 191 6.70 -1.59 3.82
CA PRO A 191 7.00 -0.79 2.65
C PRO A 191 8.41 -0.22 2.72
N VAL A 192 9.15 -0.40 1.63
CA VAL A 192 10.49 0.14 1.43
C VAL A 192 10.61 0.80 0.07
N PHE A 193 11.48 1.80 -0.04
CA PHE A 193 11.81 2.43 -1.32
C PHE A 193 13.10 1.86 -1.87
N LEU A 194 13.04 1.40 -3.11
CA LEU A 194 14.15 0.75 -3.80
C LEU A 194 14.36 1.36 -5.19
N PRO A 195 15.58 1.34 -5.73
CA PRO A 195 15.83 1.73 -7.11
C PRO A 195 15.03 0.87 -8.10
N ARG A 196 14.46 1.50 -9.12
CA ARG A 196 13.81 0.83 -10.26
C ARG A 196 14.88 0.22 -11.18
N GLY A 197 14.56 -0.88 -11.82
CA GLY A 197 15.38 -1.47 -12.86
C GLY A 197 15.54 -2.99 -12.74
N ASN A 198 16.42 -3.55 -13.55
CA ASN A 198 16.66 -4.99 -13.63
C ASN A 198 17.21 -5.59 -12.32
N GLN A 199 17.68 -4.76 -11.42
CA GLN A 199 18.21 -5.16 -10.11
C GLN A 199 17.15 -5.19 -9.00
N THR A 200 15.89 -4.88 -9.30
CA THR A 200 14.80 -4.88 -8.31
C THR A 200 14.70 -6.21 -7.53
N PRO A 201 14.79 -7.41 -8.14
CA PRO A 201 14.79 -8.67 -7.38
C PRO A 201 15.91 -8.76 -6.36
N THR A 202 17.12 -8.33 -6.74
CA THR A 202 18.29 -8.32 -5.85
C THR A 202 18.09 -7.35 -4.69
N ALA A 203 17.63 -6.13 -4.98
CA ALA A 203 17.38 -5.09 -3.98
C ALA A 203 16.30 -5.54 -2.96
N LEU A 204 15.23 -6.19 -3.43
CA LEU A 204 14.19 -6.78 -2.58
C LEU A 204 14.74 -7.88 -1.67
N LEU A 205 15.55 -8.78 -2.21
CA LEU A 205 16.19 -9.83 -1.41
C LEU A 205 17.15 -9.25 -0.38
N GLN A 206 17.94 -8.26 -0.74
CA GLN A 206 18.83 -7.56 0.20
C GLN A 206 18.04 -6.87 1.31
N ALA A 207 16.90 -6.23 0.99
CA ALA A 207 16.01 -5.63 1.97
C ALA A 207 15.41 -6.70 2.90
N LEU A 208 14.95 -7.83 2.37
CA LEU A 208 14.45 -8.95 3.17
C LEU A 208 15.51 -9.51 4.14
N LEU A 209 16.73 -9.72 3.64
CA LEU A 209 17.85 -10.26 4.43
C LEU A 209 18.35 -9.27 5.51
N ARG A 210 18.16 -7.96 5.30
CA ARG A 210 18.43 -6.92 6.29
C ARG A 210 17.47 -7.01 7.48
N GLY A 211 16.25 -7.46 7.25
CA GLY A 211 15.18 -7.53 8.24
C GLY A 211 14.17 -6.39 8.12
N PRO A 212 13.16 -6.36 9.01
CA PRO A 212 12.12 -5.35 9.00
C PRO A 212 12.66 -3.96 9.32
N THR A 213 11.94 -2.93 8.81
CA THR A 213 12.22 -1.54 9.16
C THR A 213 12.16 -1.33 10.67
N ASP A 214 12.92 -0.37 11.19
CA ASP A 214 13.00 -0.13 12.63
C ASP A 214 11.64 0.19 13.25
N TRP A 215 10.75 0.83 12.47
CA TRP A 215 9.39 1.11 12.94
C TRP A 215 8.55 -0.16 13.09
N LEU A 216 8.60 -1.10 12.13
CA LEU A 216 7.75 -2.29 12.13
C LEU A 216 8.34 -3.45 12.95
N LYS A 217 9.66 -3.48 13.13
CA LYS A 217 10.42 -4.55 13.80
C LYS A 217 9.84 -5.06 15.13
N PRO A 218 9.30 -4.21 16.03
CA PRO A 218 8.70 -4.69 17.29
C PRO A 218 7.41 -5.51 17.11
N ALA A 219 6.70 -5.36 15.97
CA ALA A 219 5.39 -5.95 15.73
C ALA A 219 5.42 -7.19 14.83
N VAL A 220 6.59 -7.56 14.28
CA VAL A 220 6.75 -8.67 13.33
C VAL A 220 7.90 -9.58 13.70
N VAL A 221 7.93 -10.76 13.09
CA VAL A 221 9.02 -11.73 13.23
C VAL A 221 9.50 -12.17 11.85
N THR A 222 10.76 -12.61 11.77
CA THR A 222 11.35 -13.15 10.53
C THR A 222 11.85 -14.56 10.74
N ALA A 223 11.67 -15.42 9.72
CA ALA A 223 12.27 -16.74 9.69
C ALA A 223 13.69 -16.72 9.12
N VAL A 224 14.08 -15.61 8.48
CA VAL A 224 15.41 -15.43 7.89
C VAL A 224 16.44 -15.21 9.00
N PRO A 225 17.48 -16.06 9.10
CA PRO A 225 18.56 -15.86 10.06
C PRO A 225 19.31 -14.54 9.82
N THR A 226 19.73 -13.87 10.88
CA THR A 226 20.44 -12.58 10.81
C THR A 226 21.77 -12.63 10.03
N GLN A 227 22.40 -13.81 9.94
CA GLN A 227 23.65 -14.01 9.19
C GLN A 227 23.40 -14.44 7.74
N ALA A 228 22.14 -14.63 7.32
CA ALA A 228 21.82 -15.01 5.95
C ALA A 228 22.22 -13.91 4.97
N LYS A 229 22.89 -14.30 3.89
CA LYS A 229 23.39 -13.41 2.82
C LYS A 229 23.22 -14.07 1.46
N LEU A 230 23.12 -13.25 0.42
CA LEU A 230 23.22 -13.74 -0.95
C LEU A 230 24.68 -14.09 -1.26
N ASN A 231 24.90 -15.26 -1.88
CA ASN A 231 26.21 -15.68 -2.39
C ASN A 231 26.48 -15.19 -3.81
N VAL A 232 25.48 -14.60 -4.46
CA VAL A 232 25.57 -14.05 -5.82
C VAL A 232 25.37 -12.55 -5.78
N GLN A 233 26.02 -11.83 -6.69
CA GLN A 233 25.90 -10.36 -6.72
C GLN A 233 24.53 -9.89 -7.24
N ALA A 234 23.85 -10.72 -8.07
CA ALA A 234 22.58 -10.37 -8.65
C ALA A 234 21.67 -11.60 -8.81
N ALA A 235 20.38 -11.42 -8.53
CA ALA A 235 19.32 -12.37 -8.81
C ALA A 235 18.54 -11.88 -10.04
N TYR A 236 18.42 -12.75 -11.04
CA TYR A 236 17.74 -12.44 -12.29
C TYR A 236 16.51 -13.32 -12.47
N VAL A 237 15.53 -12.77 -13.17
CA VAL A 237 14.34 -13.52 -13.62
C VAL A 237 14.71 -14.21 -14.93
N ASP A 238 14.61 -15.52 -14.99
CA ASP A 238 14.84 -16.28 -16.22
C ASP A 238 13.65 -16.19 -17.20
N SER A 239 13.79 -16.80 -18.39
CA SER A 239 12.74 -16.79 -19.42
C SER A 239 11.44 -17.53 -19.00
N LEU A 240 11.48 -18.33 -17.95
CA LEU A 240 10.34 -19.06 -17.38
C LEU A 240 9.70 -18.30 -16.18
N GLY A 241 10.23 -17.14 -15.84
CA GLY A 241 9.79 -16.35 -14.69
C GLY A 241 10.31 -16.89 -13.35
N VAL A 242 11.38 -17.70 -13.36
CA VAL A 242 11.97 -18.23 -12.13
C VAL A 242 13.16 -17.39 -11.70
N VAL A 243 13.22 -17.04 -10.41
CA VAL A 243 14.38 -16.37 -9.82
C VAL A 243 15.25 -17.40 -9.11
N GLU A 244 16.52 -17.53 -9.53
CA GLU A 244 17.50 -18.37 -8.84
C GLU A 244 18.17 -17.58 -7.72
N ILE A 245 18.14 -18.14 -6.50
CA ILE A 245 18.64 -17.50 -5.29
C ILE A 245 19.62 -18.44 -4.60
N SER A 246 20.84 -17.98 -4.42
CA SER A 246 21.85 -18.71 -3.67
C SER A 246 22.11 -17.99 -2.34
N LEU A 247 21.82 -18.68 -1.25
CA LEU A 247 22.07 -18.21 0.11
C LEU A 247 23.36 -18.86 0.66
N ASN A 248 23.92 -18.23 1.68
CA ASN A 248 25.05 -18.80 2.41
C ASN A 248 24.59 -19.93 3.37
N ASP A 249 25.51 -20.55 4.06
CA ASP A 249 25.31 -21.69 4.98
C ASP A 249 24.49 -21.35 6.25
N ALA A 250 24.26 -20.07 6.54
CA ALA A 250 23.45 -19.65 7.69
C ALA A 250 22.02 -20.24 7.71
N VAL A 251 21.49 -20.65 6.56
CA VAL A 251 20.16 -21.27 6.43
C VAL A 251 20.20 -22.79 6.35
N GLN A 252 21.39 -23.42 6.30
CA GLN A 252 21.54 -24.85 6.02
C GLN A 252 20.92 -25.75 7.10
N GLY A 253 21.08 -25.39 8.37
CA GLY A 253 20.62 -26.17 9.53
C GLY A 253 19.16 -25.96 9.92
N LEU A 254 18.39 -25.19 9.15
CA LEU A 254 17.00 -24.89 9.47
C LEU A 254 16.11 -26.15 9.37
N ALA A 255 15.20 -26.32 10.33
CA ALA A 255 14.15 -27.33 10.26
C ALA A 255 13.20 -27.09 9.08
N GLU A 256 12.48 -28.12 8.64
CA GLU A 256 11.62 -28.06 7.46
C GLU A 256 10.59 -26.91 7.51
N ASP A 257 9.91 -26.73 8.65
CA ASP A 257 8.95 -25.65 8.83
C ASP A 257 9.61 -24.26 8.77
N GLN A 258 10.83 -24.12 9.30
CA GLN A 258 11.57 -22.87 9.21
C GLN A 258 12.00 -22.58 7.76
N ARG A 259 12.42 -23.61 7.02
CA ARG A 259 12.74 -23.50 5.60
C ARG A 259 11.53 -23.05 4.78
N SER A 260 10.36 -23.64 5.02
CA SER A 260 9.10 -23.25 4.38
C SER A 260 8.75 -21.78 4.68
N ARG A 261 8.95 -21.31 5.90
CA ARG A 261 8.73 -19.88 6.27
C ARG A 261 9.71 -18.94 5.58
N VAL A 262 11.00 -19.28 5.51
CA VAL A 262 12.00 -18.48 4.75
C VAL A 262 11.59 -18.40 3.28
N ALA A 263 11.22 -19.54 2.69
CA ALA A 263 10.77 -19.59 1.31
C ALA A 263 9.49 -18.79 1.06
N ALA A 264 8.54 -18.78 2.00
CA ALA A 264 7.34 -17.97 1.94
C ALA A 264 7.66 -16.46 1.93
N GLN A 265 8.54 -16.00 2.81
CA GLN A 265 8.98 -14.60 2.82
C GLN A 265 9.63 -14.20 1.50
N ILE A 266 10.52 -15.03 0.95
CA ILE A 266 11.18 -14.81 -0.34
C ILE A 266 10.15 -14.79 -1.47
N ALA A 267 9.28 -15.80 -1.54
CA ALA A 267 8.28 -15.92 -2.60
C ALA A 267 7.31 -14.73 -2.61
N TRP A 268 6.79 -14.31 -1.47
CA TRP A 268 5.91 -13.15 -1.37
C TRP A 268 6.62 -11.84 -1.70
N THR A 269 7.86 -11.66 -1.23
CA THR A 269 8.66 -10.47 -1.52
C THR A 269 8.95 -10.34 -3.03
N LEU A 270 9.26 -11.43 -3.71
CA LEU A 270 9.53 -11.42 -5.14
C LEU A 270 8.28 -11.51 -6.03
N GLY A 271 7.17 -12.02 -5.49
CA GLY A 271 5.91 -12.17 -6.23
C GLY A 271 5.26 -10.87 -6.72
N GLN A 272 5.74 -9.71 -6.24
CA GLN A 272 5.33 -8.40 -6.72
C GLN A 272 6.12 -7.95 -7.97
N VAL A 273 7.22 -8.62 -8.31
CA VAL A 273 8.02 -8.30 -9.48
C VAL A 273 7.35 -8.87 -10.72
N SER A 274 7.12 -8.02 -11.71
CA SER A 274 6.48 -8.43 -12.96
C SER A 274 7.24 -9.58 -13.63
N GLY A 275 6.52 -10.59 -14.05
CA GLY A 275 7.08 -11.77 -14.72
C GLY A 275 7.63 -12.85 -13.78
N VAL A 276 7.65 -12.64 -12.46
CA VAL A 276 8.08 -13.69 -11.52
C VAL A 276 6.92 -14.64 -11.23
N SER A 277 7.14 -15.93 -11.53
CA SER A 277 6.19 -17.04 -11.31
C SER A 277 6.63 -17.99 -10.20
N GLY A 278 7.93 -18.05 -9.90
CA GLY A 278 8.49 -18.93 -8.90
C GLY A 278 9.93 -18.60 -8.51
N VAL A 279 10.41 -19.28 -7.48
CA VAL A 279 11.78 -19.13 -6.98
C VAL A 279 12.46 -20.50 -6.86
N ARG A 280 13.76 -20.56 -7.10
CA ARG A 280 14.59 -21.73 -6.86
C ARG A 280 15.67 -21.37 -5.86
N LEU A 281 15.74 -22.14 -4.78
CA LEU A 281 16.64 -21.87 -3.66
C LEU A 281 17.80 -22.86 -3.65
N THR A 282 19.01 -22.32 -3.47
CA THR A 282 20.24 -23.07 -3.26
C THR A 282 20.99 -22.53 -2.04
N VAL A 283 21.81 -23.40 -1.42
CA VAL A 283 22.75 -22.99 -0.36
C VAL A 283 24.15 -23.32 -0.85
N ASN A 284 25.02 -22.34 -0.96
CA ASN A 284 26.34 -22.48 -1.53
C ASN A 284 26.35 -23.24 -2.89
N GLY A 285 25.30 -22.99 -3.72
CA GLY A 285 25.13 -23.63 -5.03
C GLY A 285 24.51 -25.04 -4.99
N ALA A 286 24.33 -25.66 -3.84
CA ALA A 286 23.64 -26.93 -3.72
C ALA A 286 22.12 -26.74 -3.55
N PRO A 287 21.25 -27.56 -4.16
CA PRO A 287 19.80 -27.46 -4.02
C PRO A 287 19.37 -27.48 -2.56
N TRP A 288 18.50 -26.53 -2.16
CA TRP A 288 17.94 -26.45 -0.81
C TRP A 288 16.49 -26.86 -0.84
N SER A 289 16.19 -28.04 -0.27
CA SER A 289 14.86 -28.63 -0.32
C SER A 289 13.88 -27.91 0.59
N VAL A 290 12.72 -27.56 0.03
CA VAL A 290 11.56 -26.98 0.72
C VAL A 290 10.34 -27.82 0.33
N ARG A 291 9.39 -28.01 1.25
CA ARG A 291 8.19 -28.85 1.05
C ARG A 291 7.36 -28.48 -0.17
N GLU A 292 7.25 -27.17 -0.46
CA GLU A 292 6.41 -26.60 -1.50
C GLU A 292 7.02 -26.61 -2.90
N GLN A 293 8.20 -27.21 -3.06
CA GLN A 293 8.86 -27.37 -4.38
C GLN A 293 8.11 -28.35 -5.28
N ASN A 294 8.04 -28.01 -6.56
CA ASN A 294 7.65 -28.95 -7.60
C ASN A 294 8.83 -29.87 -7.98
N GLN A 295 8.60 -30.79 -8.91
CA GLN A 295 9.63 -31.75 -9.36
C GLN A 295 10.87 -31.09 -9.98
N ALA A 296 10.75 -29.85 -10.50
CA ALA A 296 11.87 -29.07 -11.04
C ALA A 296 12.63 -28.26 -9.96
N GLY A 297 12.30 -28.43 -8.68
CA GLY A 297 12.91 -27.69 -7.58
C GLY A 297 12.45 -26.23 -7.49
N VAL A 298 11.36 -25.85 -8.20
CA VAL A 298 10.80 -24.51 -8.20
C VAL A 298 9.67 -24.43 -7.18
N ILE A 299 9.68 -23.37 -6.36
CA ILE A 299 8.61 -23.01 -5.44
C ILE A 299 7.72 -22.00 -6.15
N PRO A 300 6.47 -22.34 -6.51
CA PRO A 300 5.55 -21.38 -7.09
C PRO A 300 5.22 -20.25 -6.11
N ILE A 301 5.09 -19.02 -6.60
CA ILE A 301 4.66 -17.88 -5.75
C ILE A 301 3.30 -18.16 -5.08
N SER A 302 2.41 -18.85 -5.79
CA SER A 302 1.07 -19.21 -5.29
C SER A 302 1.05 -20.25 -4.17
N ALA A 303 2.16 -20.93 -3.88
CA ALA A 303 2.23 -22.00 -2.87
C ALA A 303 1.87 -21.50 -1.45
N TYR A 304 2.04 -20.21 -1.19
CA TYR A 304 1.82 -19.60 0.11
C TYR A 304 0.60 -18.67 0.17
N GLY A 305 -0.40 -18.90 -0.67
CA GLY A 305 -1.63 -18.10 -0.72
C GLY A 305 -2.41 -18.06 0.59
N SER A 306 -2.30 -19.08 1.45
CA SER A 306 -2.93 -19.12 2.77
C SER A 306 -2.33 -18.14 3.78
N LEU A 307 -1.16 -17.57 3.49
CA LEU A 307 -0.49 -16.57 4.33
C LEU A 307 -0.88 -15.14 3.94
N ASP A 308 -1.78 -14.97 2.95
CA ASP A 308 -2.28 -13.66 2.54
C ASP A 308 -3.01 -12.98 3.72
N PRO A 309 -2.62 -11.75 4.10
CA PRO A 309 -3.34 -11.00 5.13
C PRO A 309 -4.75 -10.58 4.68
N VAL A 310 -4.98 -10.50 3.38
CA VAL A 310 -6.25 -10.05 2.82
C VAL A 310 -7.12 -11.25 2.49
N PRO A 311 -8.31 -11.37 3.09
CA PRO A 311 -9.20 -12.51 2.84
C PRO A 311 -9.63 -12.57 1.37
N PRO A 312 -9.95 -13.78 0.85
CA PRO A 312 -10.45 -13.92 -0.51
C PRO A 312 -11.70 -13.06 -0.76
N ALA A 313 -11.70 -12.35 -1.87
CA ALA A 313 -12.73 -11.36 -2.21
C ALA A 313 -14.17 -11.90 -2.34
N SER A 314 -14.32 -13.21 -2.50
CA SER A 314 -15.61 -13.87 -2.69
C SER A 314 -16.45 -14.02 -1.42
N GLN A 315 -15.90 -13.75 -0.24
CA GLN A 315 -16.55 -14.03 1.05
C GLN A 315 -17.15 -12.81 1.73
N SER A 316 -16.94 -11.59 1.22
CA SER A 316 -17.42 -10.38 1.90
C SER A 316 -18.87 -10.05 1.50
N THR A 317 -19.80 -10.15 2.44
CA THR A 317 -21.20 -9.68 2.31
C THR A 317 -21.29 -8.24 2.81
N LEU A 318 -22.04 -7.39 2.12
CA LEU A 318 -22.36 -6.05 2.58
C LEU A 318 -23.58 -6.09 3.51
N LEU A 319 -23.41 -5.57 4.70
CA LEU A 319 -24.45 -5.35 5.68
C LEU A 319 -24.75 -3.85 5.81
N GLY A 320 -25.98 -3.53 6.16
CA GLY A 320 -26.39 -2.17 6.48
C GLY A 320 -27.28 -2.11 7.71
N ALA A 321 -27.44 -0.92 8.27
CA ALA A 321 -28.45 -0.64 9.27
C ALA A 321 -29.44 0.39 8.72
N THR A 322 -30.72 0.06 8.80
CA THR A 322 -31.86 0.95 8.54
C THR A 322 -32.42 1.49 9.85
N ALA A 323 -33.49 2.28 9.80
CA ALA A 323 -34.22 2.70 10.99
C ALA A 323 -34.79 1.49 11.77
N ASP A 324 -35.15 0.41 11.08
CA ASP A 324 -35.85 -0.75 11.67
C ASP A 324 -34.87 -1.80 12.23
N GLY A 325 -33.66 -1.91 11.65
CA GLY A 325 -32.68 -2.91 12.07
C GLY A 325 -31.60 -3.20 11.03
N VAL A 326 -30.84 -4.25 11.30
CA VAL A 326 -29.75 -4.70 10.44
C VAL A 326 -30.27 -5.47 9.22
N VAL A 327 -29.74 -5.16 8.05
CA VAL A 327 -30.09 -5.75 6.76
C VAL A 327 -28.86 -6.25 6.02
N THR A 328 -29.03 -7.28 5.18
CA THR A 328 -28.08 -7.59 4.12
C THR A 328 -28.41 -6.75 2.89
N ILE A 329 -27.36 -6.30 2.19
CA ILE A 329 -27.48 -5.47 1.00
C ILE A 329 -26.96 -6.25 -0.20
N SER A 330 -27.80 -6.46 -1.21
CA SER A 330 -27.38 -7.00 -2.50
C SER A 330 -26.71 -5.89 -3.32
N ASP A 331 -25.40 -5.89 -3.41
CA ASP A 331 -24.62 -4.86 -4.11
C ASP A 331 -24.47 -5.15 -5.62
N GLY A 332 -25.06 -6.25 -6.12
CA GLY A 332 -25.05 -6.60 -7.54
C GLY A 332 -26.16 -5.94 -8.38
N SER A 333 -27.12 -5.25 -7.74
CA SER A 333 -28.24 -4.56 -8.41
C SER A 333 -28.27 -3.08 -8.05
N SER A 334 -28.88 -2.26 -8.90
CA SER A 334 -29.15 -0.85 -8.63
C SER A 334 -30.62 -0.54 -9.01
N PRO A 335 -31.49 -0.15 -8.06
CA PRO A 335 -31.26 -0.08 -6.63
C PRO A 335 -30.96 -1.43 -5.99
N ALA A 336 -30.23 -1.41 -4.87
CA ALA A 336 -29.92 -2.63 -4.11
C ALA A 336 -31.15 -3.20 -3.42
N THR A 337 -31.20 -4.52 -3.30
CA THR A 337 -32.22 -5.19 -2.49
C THR A 337 -31.75 -5.27 -1.05
N LEU A 338 -32.62 -4.88 -0.13
CA LEU A 338 -32.39 -4.94 1.31
C LEU A 338 -33.20 -6.11 1.90
N ALA A 339 -32.55 -7.00 2.64
CA ALA A 339 -33.20 -8.11 3.32
C ALA A 339 -32.86 -8.07 4.83
N PRO A 340 -33.85 -8.00 5.72
CA PRO A 340 -33.60 -8.03 7.16
C PRO A 340 -32.81 -9.28 7.57
N VAL A 341 -31.82 -9.07 8.44
CA VAL A 341 -31.10 -10.18 9.09
C VAL A 341 -32.06 -10.91 10.03
N ALA A 342 -31.96 -12.22 10.12
CA ALA A 342 -32.80 -13.02 10.98
C ALA A 342 -32.60 -12.66 12.47
N GLY A 343 -33.67 -12.82 13.26
CA GLY A 343 -33.65 -12.68 14.70
C GLY A 343 -33.66 -11.23 15.22
N PRO A 344 -33.18 -11.00 16.45
CA PRO A 344 -33.24 -9.69 17.11
C PRO A 344 -32.50 -8.58 16.36
N LEU A 345 -31.38 -8.88 15.69
CA LEU A 345 -30.58 -7.90 14.92
C LEU A 345 -31.40 -7.20 13.83
N GLY A 346 -32.23 -7.95 13.10
CA GLY A 346 -33.08 -7.37 12.04
C GLY A 346 -34.20 -6.47 12.55
N ARG A 347 -34.40 -6.38 13.89
CA ARG A 347 -35.38 -5.54 14.56
C ARG A 347 -34.75 -4.55 15.53
N THR A 348 -33.42 -4.43 15.56
CA THR A 348 -32.66 -3.52 16.41
C THR A 348 -32.43 -2.21 15.69
N GLY A 349 -33.27 -1.22 15.95
CA GLY A 349 -33.10 0.14 15.42
C GLY A 349 -32.05 0.96 16.18
N GLY A 350 -31.77 2.17 15.67
CA GLY A 350 -30.85 3.11 16.31
C GLY A 350 -29.39 2.69 16.26
N VAL A 351 -29.00 1.86 15.29
CA VAL A 351 -27.62 1.43 15.08
C VAL A 351 -26.79 2.59 14.52
N SER A 352 -25.74 2.96 15.26
CA SER A 352 -24.81 4.04 14.89
C SER A 352 -23.43 3.54 14.42
N GLY A 353 -23.11 2.27 14.64
CA GLY A 353 -21.87 1.61 14.20
C GLY A 353 -22.05 0.11 14.15
N MET A 354 -21.36 -0.57 13.23
CA MET A 354 -21.45 -2.02 13.10
C MET A 354 -20.17 -2.63 12.56
N ALA A 355 -19.99 -3.93 12.88
CA ALA A 355 -18.96 -4.81 12.30
C ALA A 355 -19.50 -6.24 12.27
N ALA A 356 -18.98 -7.07 11.38
CA ALA A 356 -19.33 -8.48 11.31
C ALA A 356 -18.09 -9.35 11.11
N THR A 357 -18.17 -10.59 11.57
CA THR A 357 -17.15 -11.61 11.30
C THR A 357 -17.06 -11.90 9.80
N PRO A 358 -15.95 -12.46 9.30
CA PRO A 358 -15.82 -12.83 7.89
C PRO A 358 -16.93 -13.76 7.38
N THR A 359 -17.43 -14.65 8.22
CA THR A 359 -18.54 -15.55 7.93
C THR A 359 -19.92 -14.87 8.02
N GLY A 360 -20.00 -13.68 8.65
CA GLY A 360 -21.25 -12.97 8.89
C GLY A 360 -22.15 -13.61 9.97
N ASP A 361 -21.66 -14.62 10.68
CA ASP A 361 -22.39 -15.32 11.73
C ASP A 361 -22.54 -14.50 13.02
N ARG A 362 -21.57 -13.59 13.28
CA ARG A 362 -21.62 -12.65 14.41
C ARG A 362 -21.55 -11.22 13.92
N ILE A 363 -22.45 -10.41 14.45
CA ILE A 363 -22.56 -8.99 14.12
C ILE A 363 -22.51 -8.18 15.42
N ALA A 364 -21.58 -7.26 15.51
CA ALA A 364 -21.49 -6.28 16.59
C ALA A 364 -22.16 -4.99 16.15
N VAL A 365 -23.00 -4.41 17.00
CA VAL A 365 -23.72 -3.16 16.76
C VAL A 365 -23.57 -2.20 17.93
N ILE A 366 -23.43 -0.92 17.63
CA ILE A 366 -23.51 0.16 18.62
C ILE A 366 -24.93 0.73 18.58
N THR A 367 -25.59 0.77 19.72
CA THR A 367 -26.96 1.26 19.92
C THR A 367 -27.00 2.24 21.10
N GLY A 368 -28.20 2.58 21.60
CA GLY A 368 -28.35 3.42 22.79
C GLY A 368 -27.78 4.82 22.60
N ASN A 369 -27.94 5.42 21.41
CA ASN A 369 -27.32 6.70 21.05
C ASN A 369 -25.79 6.70 21.13
N GLY A 370 -25.16 5.54 20.86
CA GLY A 370 -23.71 5.41 20.84
C GLY A 370 -23.08 4.94 22.16
N THR A 371 -23.87 4.40 23.10
CA THR A 371 -23.37 4.00 24.43
C THR A 371 -23.29 2.49 24.64
N ASP A 372 -24.01 1.69 23.87
CA ASP A 372 -24.10 0.25 24.09
C ASP A 372 -23.50 -0.52 22.91
N LEU A 373 -22.58 -1.41 23.20
CA LEU A 373 -22.03 -2.37 22.22
C LEU A 373 -22.67 -3.74 22.48
N LEU A 374 -23.45 -4.19 21.51
CA LEU A 374 -24.14 -5.48 21.55
C LEU A 374 -23.58 -6.40 20.48
N VAL A 375 -23.57 -7.70 20.74
CA VAL A 375 -23.25 -8.74 19.72
C VAL A 375 -24.44 -9.67 19.58
N GLY A 376 -24.79 -9.95 18.32
CA GLY A 376 -25.83 -10.89 17.97
C GLY A 376 -25.38 -11.87 16.89
N GLN A 377 -26.19 -12.88 16.67
CA GLN A 377 -26.08 -13.81 15.56
C GLN A 377 -27.25 -13.61 14.58
N SER A 378 -27.09 -14.04 13.35
CA SER A 378 -28.15 -14.02 12.33
C SER A 378 -29.18 -15.15 12.58
N ASN A 379 -29.69 -15.23 13.81
CA ASN A 379 -30.69 -16.20 14.26
C ASN A 379 -31.47 -15.60 15.45
N ASP A 380 -32.35 -16.39 16.09
CA ASP A 380 -33.18 -15.94 17.20
C ASP A 380 -32.48 -15.89 18.56
N THR A 381 -31.14 -16.03 18.61
CA THR A 381 -30.38 -15.88 19.86
C THR A 381 -30.45 -14.44 20.38
N PRO A 382 -30.68 -14.24 21.69
CA PRO A 382 -30.69 -12.90 22.28
C PRO A 382 -29.35 -12.18 22.08
N LEU A 383 -29.41 -10.83 22.00
CA LEU A 383 -28.21 -10.01 21.91
C LEU A 383 -27.42 -10.06 23.22
N GLU A 384 -26.12 -10.24 23.10
CA GLU A 384 -25.16 -10.19 24.22
C GLU A 384 -24.66 -8.76 24.42
N PRO A 385 -24.92 -8.09 25.54
CA PRO A 385 -24.33 -6.79 25.85
C PRO A 385 -22.87 -6.95 26.25
N LEU A 386 -21.95 -6.32 25.48
CA LEU A 386 -20.52 -6.34 25.77
C LEU A 386 -20.07 -5.07 26.50
N VAL A 387 -20.62 -3.93 26.14
CA VAL A 387 -20.44 -2.64 26.82
C VAL A 387 -21.81 -2.02 27.01
N SER A 388 -22.09 -1.54 28.20
CA SER A 388 -23.31 -0.79 28.53
C SER A 388 -22.92 0.55 29.13
N ASN A 389 -23.61 1.64 28.71
CA ASN A 389 -23.34 3.00 29.11
C ASN A 389 -21.89 3.48 28.87
N GLY A 390 -21.22 2.90 27.86
CA GLY A 390 -19.88 3.32 27.43
C GLY A 390 -19.91 4.74 26.87
N GLN A 391 -18.82 5.48 27.05
CA GLN A 391 -18.69 6.83 26.51
C GLN A 391 -17.71 6.82 25.35
N GLY A 392 -18.00 7.62 24.31
CA GLY A 392 -17.10 7.79 23.17
C GLY A 392 -16.81 6.52 22.38
N LEU A 393 -17.76 5.56 22.33
CA LEU A 393 -17.61 4.32 21.56
C LEU A 393 -17.40 4.63 20.07
N LEU A 394 -16.29 4.17 19.53
CA LEU A 394 -16.01 4.23 18.10
C LEU A 394 -16.48 2.96 17.40
N ARG A 395 -16.78 3.08 16.11
CA ARG A 395 -17.25 1.98 15.27
C ARG A 395 -16.41 0.72 15.44
N PRO A 396 -17.00 -0.41 15.80
CA PRO A 396 -16.28 -1.65 16.06
C PRO A 396 -15.66 -2.23 14.80
N GLN A 397 -14.74 -3.17 14.98
CA GLN A 397 -14.14 -3.95 13.90
C GLN A 397 -13.87 -5.38 14.37
N TYR A 398 -14.30 -6.37 13.58
CA TYR A 398 -13.75 -7.72 13.64
C TYR A 398 -12.48 -7.79 12.78
N LEU A 399 -11.50 -8.59 13.21
CA LEU A 399 -10.27 -8.77 12.42
C LEU A 399 -10.41 -9.97 11.47
N PRO A 400 -10.09 -9.81 10.19
CA PRO A 400 -9.95 -10.93 9.27
C PRO A 400 -8.94 -11.96 9.79
N GLY A 401 -9.22 -13.26 9.60
CA GLY A 401 -8.34 -14.34 10.08
C GLY A 401 -8.24 -14.50 11.60
N ARG A 402 -8.95 -13.65 12.37
CA ARG A 402 -9.04 -13.67 13.83
C ARG A 402 -10.51 -13.54 14.26
N GLU A 403 -11.31 -14.50 13.88
CA GLU A 403 -12.79 -14.48 13.90
C GLU A 403 -13.42 -14.07 15.24
N LEU A 404 -12.74 -14.31 16.35
CA LEU A 404 -13.23 -13.97 17.69
C LEU A 404 -12.57 -12.72 18.27
N GLU A 405 -11.87 -11.95 17.45
CA GLU A 405 -11.22 -10.73 17.90
C GLU A 405 -12.01 -9.50 17.45
N LEU A 406 -12.66 -8.83 18.43
CA LEU A 406 -13.47 -7.63 18.24
C LEU A 406 -12.80 -6.44 18.92
N TRP A 407 -12.67 -5.35 18.18
CA TRP A 407 -12.08 -4.09 18.61
C TRP A 407 -13.10 -2.97 18.67
N THR A 408 -12.95 -2.10 19.67
CA THR A 408 -13.50 -0.73 19.68
C THR A 408 -12.57 0.17 20.49
N ILE A 409 -12.75 1.49 20.38
CA ILE A 409 -12.12 2.48 21.25
C ILE A 409 -13.23 3.19 22.00
N LEU A 410 -13.00 3.43 23.28
CA LEU A 410 -13.94 4.16 24.15
C LEU A 410 -13.19 4.97 25.22
N ASP A 411 -13.91 5.89 25.85
CA ASP A 411 -13.37 6.69 26.92
C ASP A 411 -13.18 5.83 28.19
N GLY A 412 -12.03 5.93 28.81
CA GLY A 412 -11.67 5.28 30.06
C GLY A 412 -11.28 6.28 31.15
N PRO A 413 -10.97 5.83 32.36
CA PRO A 413 -10.65 6.71 33.49
C PRO A 413 -9.40 7.59 33.26
N LEU A 414 -8.47 7.13 32.44
CA LEU A 414 -7.20 7.80 32.14
C LEU A 414 -7.12 8.30 30.69
N GLY A 415 -8.25 8.49 30.02
CA GLY A 415 -8.32 8.85 28.61
C GLY A 415 -8.86 7.72 27.73
N GLN A 416 -8.83 7.89 26.41
CA GLN A 416 -9.31 6.86 25.49
C GLN A 416 -8.44 5.60 25.55
N GLN A 417 -9.08 4.44 25.45
CA GLN A 417 -8.44 3.13 25.46
C GLN A 417 -9.05 2.23 24.39
N ALA A 418 -8.24 1.35 23.80
CA ALA A 418 -8.76 0.27 23.00
C ALA A 418 -9.35 -0.81 23.91
N TRP A 419 -10.55 -1.25 23.56
CA TRP A 419 -11.25 -2.36 24.16
C TRP A 419 -11.22 -3.50 23.16
N VAL A 420 -10.58 -4.60 23.56
CA VAL A 420 -10.32 -5.73 22.66
C VAL A 420 -10.86 -7.00 23.30
N ARG A 421 -11.81 -7.65 22.64
CA ARG A 421 -12.31 -8.96 23.03
C ARG A 421 -11.66 -10.03 22.16
N ILE A 422 -11.03 -11.01 22.78
CA ILE A 422 -10.43 -12.18 22.13
C ILE A 422 -11.10 -13.42 22.73
N GLY A 423 -11.97 -14.05 21.95
CA GLY A 423 -12.84 -15.12 22.49
C GLY A 423 -13.77 -14.60 23.58
N SER A 424 -13.59 -15.05 24.82
CA SER A 424 -14.32 -14.55 26.00
C SER A 424 -13.52 -13.54 26.82
N ALA A 425 -12.23 -13.39 26.59
CA ALA A 425 -11.37 -12.48 27.35
C ALA A 425 -11.44 -11.05 26.79
N VAL A 426 -11.46 -10.07 27.69
CA VAL A 426 -11.43 -8.66 27.36
C VAL A 426 -10.13 -8.04 27.86
N GLN A 427 -9.44 -7.35 26.98
CA GLN A 427 -8.26 -6.53 27.31
C GLN A 427 -8.59 -5.05 27.09
N ARG A 428 -8.09 -4.21 27.98
CA ARG A 428 -8.14 -2.75 27.84
C ARG A 428 -6.73 -2.24 27.64
N VAL A 429 -6.47 -1.68 26.47
CA VAL A 429 -5.12 -1.31 26.03
C VAL A 429 -5.04 0.20 25.98
N ALA A 430 -4.10 0.77 26.74
CA ALA A 430 -3.83 2.21 26.67
C ALA A 430 -3.30 2.61 25.29
N LEU A 431 -3.68 3.80 24.83
CA LEU A 431 -3.21 4.38 23.60
C LEU A 431 -1.95 5.22 23.91
N SER A 432 -0.76 4.61 23.75
CA SER A 432 0.49 5.30 24.04
C SER A 432 0.82 6.33 22.96
N GLY A 433 1.20 7.56 23.36
CA GLY A 433 1.51 8.65 22.44
C GLY A 433 0.31 9.44 21.93
N PHE A 434 -0.85 9.33 22.61
CA PHE A 434 -2.07 10.05 22.27
C PHE A 434 -2.42 11.17 23.27
N ASP A 435 -1.49 11.53 24.14
CA ASP A 435 -1.68 12.59 25.12
C ASP A 435 -2.10 13.92 24.47
N GLY A 436 -3.12 14.56 25.00
CA GLY A 436 -3.66 15.82 24.47
C GLY A 436 -4.37 15.68 23.11
N THR A 437 -4.67 14.45 22.67
CA THR A 437 -5.41 14.20 21.43
C THR A 437 -6.65 13.36 21.68
N ARG A 438 -7.60 13.39 20.72
CA ARG A 438 -8.77 12.51 20.72
C ARG A 438 -8.83 11.70 19.44
N VAL A 439 -8.86 10.38 19.56
CA VAL A 439 -9.12 9.47 18.43
C VAL A 439 -10.58 9.59 18.02
N THR A 440 -10.81 9.77 16.73
CA THR A 440 -12.16 9.90 16.14
C THR A 440 -12.50 8.75 15.19
N ALA A 441 -11.49 8.10 14.61
CA ALA A 441 -11.66 6.88 13.81
C ALA A 441 -10.41 6.00 13.90
N PHE A 442 -10.60 4.71 13.75
CA PHE A 442 -9.50 3.74 13.71
C PHE A 442 -9.85 2.55 12.83
N ARG A 443 -8.82 1.89 12.28
CA ARG A 443 -8.93 0.56 11.64
C ARG A 443 -7.64 -0.22 11.81
N VAL A 444 -7.74 -1.39 12.40
CA VAL A 444 -6.64 -2.34 12.47
C VAL A 444 -6.40 -2.93 11.08
N SER A 445 -5.14 -3.09 10.68
CA SER A 445 -4.77 -3.66 9.39
C SER A 445 -5.23 -5.13 9.25
N PRO A 446 -5.44 -5.63 8.04
CA PRO A 446 -5.86 -7.02 7.83
C PRO A 446 -4.92 -8.04 8.47
N ASP A 447 -3.61 -7.75 8.53
CA ASP A 447 -2.61 -8.59 9.19
C ASP A 447 -2.61 -8.47 10.73
N GLY A 448 -3.30 -7.46 11.29
CA GLY A 448 -3.45 -7.25 12.73
C GLY A 448 -2.23 -6.67 13.44
N THR A 449 -1.21 -6.17 12.72
CA THR A 449 0.04 -5.65 13.31
C THR A 449 0.12 -4.12 13.35
N ARG A 450 -0.77 -3.45 12.62
CA ARG A 450 -0.84 -1.98 12.53
C ARG A 450 -2.27 -1.52 12.72
N MET A 451 -2.44 -0.27 13.11
CA MET A 451 -3.73 0.38 13.18
C MET A 451 -3.62 1.77 12.54
N ALA A 452 -4.46 2.05 11.56
CA ALA A 452 -4.65 3.40 11.04
C ALA A 452 -5.59 4.15 12.00
N VAL A 453 -5.22 5.37 12.34
CA VAL A 453 -5.92 6.18 13.34
C VAL A 453 -6.06 7.61 12.83
N ILE A 454 -7.26 8.14 12.93
CA ILE A 454 -7.51 9.57 12.84
C ILE A 454 -7.63 10.09 14.26
N ARG A 455 -6.79 11.08 14.61
CA ARG A 455 -6.86 11.80 15.87
C ARG A 455 -7.04 13.30 15.63
N VAL A 456 -7.60 13.97 16.61
CA VAL A 456 -7.75 15.43 16.59
C VAL A 456 -6.92 16.03 17.73
N ARG A 457 -6.08 17.00 17.38
CA ARG A 457 -5.30 17.83 18.30
C ARG A 457 -5.58 19.28 17.98
N ASP A 458 -6.01 20.06 18.98
CA ASP A 458 -6.30 21.50 18.84
C ASP A 458 -7.22 21.82 17.64
N GLY A 459 -8.18 20.94 17.36
CA GLY A 459 -9.13 21.09 16.26
C GLY A 459 -8.61 20.64 14.89
N ILE A 460 -7.37 20.21 14.78
CA ILE A 460 -6.75 19.70 13.52
C ILE A 460 -6.79 18.18 13.52
N SER A 461 -7.27 17.60 12.41
CA SER A 461 -7.26 16.16 12.21
C SER A 461 -5.89 15.71 11.68
N GLU A 462 -5.37 14.64 12.27
CA GLU A 462 -4.13 13.97 11.83
C GLU A 462 -4.43 12.50 11.53
N LEU A 463 -3.94 12.00 10.38
CA LEU A 463 -3.87 10.58 10.09
C LEU A 463 -2.52 10.04 10.53
N GLY A 464 -2.50 8.87 11.11
CA GLY A 464 -1.26 8.17 11.41
C GLY A 464 -1.45 6.68 11.57
N LEU A 465 -0.34 5.99 11.69
CA LEU A 465 -0.25 4.57 11.98
C LEU A 465 0.34 4.37 13.36
N VAL A 466 -0.17 3.37 14.07
CA VAL A 466 0.45 2.82 15.27
C VAL A 466 0.68 1.33 15.10
N ARG A 467 1.65 0.81 15.82
CA ARG A 467 1.89 -0.65 15.91
C ARG A 467 0.92 -1.27 16.88
N VAL A 468 0.44 -2.45 16.52
CA VAL A 468 -0.28 -3.37 17.39
C VAL A 468 0.67 -4.51 17.71
N ASN A 469 1.37 -4.42 18.83
CA ASN A 469 2.38 -5.37 19.21
C ASN A 469 1.76 -6.54 19.97
N ARG A 470 1.97 -7.75 19.44
CA ARG A 470 1.44 -9.02 19.97
C ARG A 470 2.55 -10.00 20.39
N ALA A 471 3.80 -9.57 20.32
CA ALA A 471 4.95 -10.41 20.69
C ALA A 471 5.07 -10.61 22.21
N GLN A 472 4.43 -9.75 23.00
CA GLN A 472 4.37 -9.82 24.45
C GLN A 472 3.09 -10.54 24.92
N PRO A 473 3.03 -11.05 26.16
CA PRO A 473 1.81 -11.64 26.73
C PRO A 473 0.62 -10.68 26.72
N GLU A 474 0.88 -9.38 26.88
CA GLU A 474 -0.12 -8.31 26.81
C GLU A 474 0.00 -7.57 25.48
N LEU A 475 -1.14 -7.33 24.86
CA LEU A 475 -1.23 -6.53 23.65
C LEU A 475 -0.90 -5.07 23.98
N THR A 476 -0.03 -4.44 23.18
CA THR A 476 0.30 -3.02 23.33
C THR A 476 0.07 -2.27 22.02
N ILE A 477 -0.23 -0.97 22.13
CA ILE A 477 -0.40 -0.04 21.02
C ILE A 477 0.59 1.10 21.22
N ASP A 478 1.52 1.27 20.27
CA ASP A 478 2.59 2.25 20.39
C ASP A 478 3.11 2.73 19.02
N GLY A 479 4.13 3.59 19.04
CA GLY A 479 4.90 3.94 17.85
C GLY A 479 4.11 4.76 16.83
N TRP A 480 3.43 5.82 17.27
CA TRP A 480 2.76 6.76 16.37
C TRP A 480 3.69 7.23 15.25
N ARG A 481 3.24 7.09 14.02
CA ARG A 481 3.86 7.62 12.82
C ARG A 481 2.82 8.39 12.03
N THR A 482 3.02 9.67 11.83
CA THR A 482 2.13 10.51 11.02
C THR A 482 2.15 10.06 9.57
N VAL A 483 0.98 10.03 8.93
CA VAL A 483 0.78 9.87 7.50
C VAL A 483 0.31 11.22 6.98
N PRO A 484 1.21 12.11 6.52
CA PRO A 484 0.84 13.43 6.06
C PRO A 484 0.01 13.32 4.78
N LEU A 485 -1.07 14.12 4.72
CA LEU A 485 -2.00 14.15 3.59
C LEU A 485 -1.94 15.47 2.81
N SER A 486 -1.03 16.35 3.18
CA SER A 486 -0.82 17.63 2.51
C SER A 486 0.67 18.00 2.55
N ASP A 487 1.13 18.66 1.51
CA ASP A 487 2.40 19.35 1.44
C ASP A 487 2.21 20.79 0.97
N GLU A 488 3.29 21.58 0.83
CA GLU A 488 3.20 22.96 0.36
C GLU A 488 2.63 23.09 -1.07
N ALA A 489 2.78 22.05 -1.90
CA ALA A 489 2.33 22.04 -3.30
C ALA A 489 0.91 21.48 -3.46
N ASN A 490 0.49 20.55 -2.58
CA ASN A 490 -0.80 19.86 -2.63
C ASN A 490 -1.55 20.01 -1.31
N PRO A 491 -2.48 20.95 -1.21
CA PRO A 491 -3.35 21.07 -0.05
C PRO A 491 -4.32 19.88 -0.02
N GLY A 492 -3.96 18.85 0.72
CA GLY A 492 -4.80 17.68 0.95
C GLY A 492 -5.91 17.95 1.98
N PRO A 493 -6.66 16.90 2.39
CA PRO A 493 -7.72 17.04 3.38
C PRO A 493 -7.14 17.40 4.75
N ARG A 494 -7.71 18.44 5.39
CA ARG A 494 -7.35 18.89 6.73
C ARG A 494 -8.34 18.44 7.80
N ARG A 495 -9.56 18.14 7.39
CA ARG A 495 -10.61 17.58 8.24
C ARG A 495 -10.87 16.15 7.80
N LEU A 496 -10.57 15.19 8.65
CA LEU A 496 -10.71 13.76 8.38
C LEU A 496 -11.91 13.19 9.14
N LEU A 497 -12.71 12.35 8.48
CA LEU A 497 -13.92 11.77 9.05
C LEU A 497 -13.78 10.28 9.32
N ASP A 498 -13.24 9.52 8.37
CA ASP A 498 -13.14 8.06 8.48
C ASP A 498 -11.96 7.52 7.69
N VAL A 499 -11.49 6.34 8.06
CA VAL A 499 -10.37 5.64 7.43
C VAL A 499 -10.69 4.15 7.31
N ALA A 500 -10.21 3.51 6.25
CA ALA A 500 -10.30 2.07 6.08
C ALA A 500 -9.11 1.53 5.27
N TRP A 501 -8.76 0.28 5.45
CA TRP A 501 -7.76 -0.41 4.63
C TRP A 501 -8.40 -0.89 3.33
N GLN A 502 -7.85 -0.47 2.19
CA GLN A 502 -8.23 -0.97 0.87
C GLN A 502 -7.60 -2.34 0.60
N ASP A 503 -6.35 -2.48 1.01
CA ASP A 503 -5.56 -3.71 0.97
C ASP A 503 -4.61 -3.75 2.18
N ALA A 504 -3.55 -4.55 2.14
CA ALA A 504 -2.59 -4.65 3.24
C ALA A 504 -1.66 -3.42 3.39
N SER A 505 -1.64 -2.49 2.43
CA SER A 505 -0.69 -1.36 2.38
C SER A 505 -1.34 -0.01 2.12
N THR A 506 -2.54 -0.01 1.55
CA THR A 506 -3.24 1.18 1.06
C THR A 506 -4.45 1.50 1.92
N LEU A 507 -4.63 2.77 2.22
CA LEU A 507 -5.76 3.30 2.95
C LEU A 507 -6.71 4.06 2.02
N LEU A 508 -8.00 4.00 2.32
CA LEU A 508 -9.02 4.95 1.88
C LEU A 508 -9.38 5.86 3.05
N VAL A 509 -9.41 7.16 2.78
CA VAL A 509 -9.68 8.19 3.80
C VAL A 509 -10.80 9.09 3.30
N LEU A 510 -11.77 9.38 4.15
CA LEU A 510 -12.75 10.44 3.91
C LEU A 510 -12.29 11.73 4.57
N GLY A 511 -12.22 12.81 3.80
CA GLY A 511 -11.82 14.10 4.35
C GLY A 511 -12.27 15.26 3.48
N SER A 512 -12.07 16.47 3.97
CA SER A 512 -12.29 17.72 3.26
C SER A 512 -11.16 18.70 3.53
N GLU A 513 -10.90 19.59 2.57
CA GLU A 513 -9.88 20.62 2.72
C GLU A 513 -10.21 21.60 3.87
N ASP A 514 -11.51 21.89 4.05
CA ASP A 514 -12.04 22.70 5.13
C ASP A 514 -13.53 22.37 5.41
N ASP A 515 -14.14 23.05 6.38
CA ASP A 515 -15.55 22.80 6.77
C ASP A 515 -16.59 23.19 5.71
N LYS A 516 -16.20 23.98 4.70
CA LYS A 516 -17.09 24.47 3.63
C LYS A 516 -16.97 23.64 2.35
N LYS A 517 -15.90 22.88 2.23
CA LYS A 517 -15.64 22.03 1.07
C LYS A 517 -16.33 20.68 1.22
N PRO A 518 -16.72 20.05 0.10
CA PRO A 518 -17.29 18.71 0.15
C PRO A 518 -16.28 17.69 0.70
N VAL A 519 -16.81 16.71 1.40
CA VAL A 519 -16.02 15.54 1.83
C VAL A 519 -15.74 14.69 0.61
N LYS A 520 -14.48 14.32 0.42
CA LYS A 520 -13.99 13.50 -0.70
C LYS A 520 -13.29 12.25 -0.20
N PRO A 521 -13.29 11.17 -0.97
CA PRO A 521 -12.45 10.02 -0.69
C PRO A 521 -11.05 10.22 -1.28
N TYR A 522 -10.05 9.82 -0.52
CA TYR A 522 -8.65 9.83 -0.92
C TYR A 522 -8.07 8.42 -0.77
N ARG A 523 -7.22 8.04 -1.71
CA ARG A 523 -6.37 6.86 -1.60
C ARG A 523 -4.99 7.30 -1.20
N VAL A 524 -4.43 6.68 -0.18
CA VAL A 524 -3.09 6.99 0.32
C VAL A 524 -2.37 5.69 0.69
N ASP A 525 -1.13 5.56 0.27
CA ASP A 525 -0.28 4.49 0.76
C ASP A 525 0.18 4.77 2.20
N GLN A 526 0.55 3.73 2.93
CA GLN A 526 0.93 3.87 4.34
C GLN A 526 2.22 4.68 4.58
N SER A 527 3.02 4.97 3.56
CA SER A 527 4.18 5.87 3.64
C SER A 527 3.82 7.31 3.35
N ALA A 528 2.61 7.56 2.84
CA ALA A 528 2.13 8.84 2.31
C ALA A 528 2.95 9.40 1.13
N ALA A 529 3.72 8.56 0.45
CA ALA A 529 4.46 8.99 -0.73
C ALA A 529 3.55 9.31 -1.92
N GLU A 530 2.33 8.74 -1.92
CA GLU A 530 1.32 8.99 -2.93
C GLU A 530 -0.04 9.24 -2.28
N LEU A 531 -0.66 10.37 -2.63
CA LEU A 531 -2.03 10.74 -2.26
C LEU A 531 -2.82 10.99 -3.55
N THR A 532 -3.89 10.21 -3.77
CA THR A 532 -4.76 10.34 -4.93
C THR A 532 -6.16 10.71 -4.49
N GLU A 533 -6.69 11.84 -4.98
CA GLU A 533 -8.10 12.19 -4.82
C GLU A 533 -8.96 11.29 -5.74
N ILE A 534 -10.02 10.72 -5.18
CA ILE A 534 -10.99 9.91 -5.91
C ILE A 534 -12.25 10.75 -6.11
N GLY A 535 -12.87 10.64 -7.28
CA GLY A 535 -14.11 11.34 -7.59
C GLY A 535 -15.25 11.01 -6.63
N GLN A 536 -16.24 11.89 -6.56
CA GLN A 536 -17.40 11.77 -5.65
C GLN A 536 -18.69 12.13 -6.37
N PRO A 537 -19.84 11.59 -5.94
CA PRO A 537 -21.15 12.09 -6.35
C PRO A 537 -21.43 13.47 -5.79
N ASP A 538 -22.29 14.24 -6.49
CA ASP A 538 -22.81 15.50 -5.97
C ASP A 538 -23.67 15.27 -4.71
N ASN A 539 -23.53 16.13 -3.70
CA ASN A 539 -24.39 16.20 -2.51
C ASN A 539 -24.52 14.92 -1.67
N TRP A 540 -23.52 14.03 -1.68
CA TRP A 540 -23.60 12.78 -0.90
C TRP A 540 -23.48 12.96 0.62
N GLN A 541 -22.94 14.08 1.10
CA GLN A 541 -22.74 14.38 2.52
C GLN A 541 -22.16 13.20 3.29
N ALA A 542 -21.03 12.68 2.78
CA ALA A 542 -20.39 11.48 3.30
C ALA A 542 -20.07 11.56 4.79
N THR A 543 -20.31 10.47 5.50
CA THR A 543 -20.08 10.35 6.96
C THR A 543 -19.16 9.20 7.32
N SER A 544 -19.18 8.09 6.56
CA SER A 544 -18.39 6.90 6.87
C SER A 544 -18.07 6.06 5.65
N LEU A 545 -17.02 5.24 5.79
CA LEU A 545 -16.54 4.24 4.83
C LEU A 545 -16.86 2.82 5.31
N ALA A 546 -17.32 1.98 4.41
CA ALA A 546 -17.27 0.53 4.54
C ALA A 546 -16.38 -0.02 3.42
N VAL A 547 -15.33 -0.72 3.75
CA VAL A 547 -14.37 -1.28 2.78
C VAL A 547 -14.15 -2.74 3.10
N ALA A 548 -14.19 -3.59 2.08
CA ALA A 548 -13.71 -4.95 2.13
C ALA A 548 -12.29 -4.97 1.56
N PRO A 549 -11.25 -5.17 2.36
CA PRO A 549 -9.88 -5.21 1.86
C PRO A 549 -9.73 -6.26 0.75
N ARG A 550 -9.01 -5.90 -0.33
CA ARG A 550 -8.77 -6.78 -1.47
C ARG A 550 -7.34 -6.66 -1.95
N ARG A 551 -6.79 -7.76 -2.45
CA ARG A 551 -5.47 -7.77 -3.07
C ARG A 551 -5.44 -6.98 -4.39
N VAL A 552 -6.54 -6.98 -5.12
CA VAL A 552 -6.68 -6.27 -6.40
C VAL A 552 -8.04 -5.59 -6.45
N GLY A 553 -8.04 -4.34 -6.88
CA GLY A 553 -9.22 -3.50 -7.02
C GLY A 553 -9.73 -2.94 -5.69
N THR A 554 -10.81 -2.18 -5.75
CA THR A 554 -11.43 -1.52 -4.59
C THR A 554 -12.86 -2.01 -4.43
N ARG A 555 -13.24 -2.43 -3.23
CA ARG A 555 -14.62 -2.73 -2.86
C ARG A 555 -15.00 -1.86 -1.66
N ALA A 556 -15.66 -0.75 -1.95
CA ALA A 556 -15.99 0.24 -0.96
C ALA A 556 -17.43 0.75 -1.13
N VAL A 557 -18.02 1.13 -0.01
CA VAL A 557 -19.27 1.86 0.06
C VAL A 557 -19.06 3.07 0.95
N VAL A 558 -19.46 4.23 0.47
CA VAL A 558 -19.56 5.45 1.30
C VAL A 558 -21.01 5.61 1.73
N VAL A 559 -21.21 5.79 3.02
CA VAL A 559 -22.50 6.15 3.59
C VAL A 559 -22.49 7.65 3.92
N GLY A 560 -23.53 8.33 3.54
CA GLY A 560 -23.77 9.73 3.83
C GLY A 560 -25.21 9.97 4.27
N ARG A 561 -25.55 11.23 4.54
CA ARG A 561 -26.90 11.60 5.03
C ARG A 561 -28.00 11.39 3.98
N THR A 562 -27.65 11.29 2.70
CA THR A 562 -28.60 11.19 1.59
C THR A 562 -28.65 9.81 0.97
N GLY A 563 -27.87 8.85 1.46
CA GLY A 563 -27.84 7.46 1.01
C GLY A 563 -26.49 6.78 1.16
N ALA A 564 -26.34 5.65 0.49
CA ALA A 564 -25.10 4.89 0.39
C ALA A 564 -24.72 4.72 -1.09
N TRP A 565 -23.46 4.89 -1.40
CA TRP A 565 -22.90 4.82 -2.75
C TRP A 565 -21.80 3.77 -2.81
N ARG A 566 -21.83 2.97 -3.86
CA ARG A 566 -20.82 1.93 -4.10
C ARG A 566 -19.73 2.46 -5.02
N TYR A 567 -18.48 2.15 -4.70
CA TYR A 567 -17.35 2.38 -5.62
C TYR A 567 -17.50 1.53 -6.88
N GLU A 568 -17.40 2.13 -8.04
CA GLU A 568 -17.34 1.45 -9.33
C GLU A 568 -15.97 1.66 -9.97
N ASP A 569 -15.53 2.91 -10.06
CA ASP A 569 -14.18 3.32 -10.48
C ASP A 569 -13.81 4.66 -9.82
N ASP A 570 -12.63 5.18 -10.09
CA ASP A 570 -12.11 6.40 -9.46
C ASP A 570 -12.94 7.68 -9.76
N TYR A 571 -13.93 7.60 -10.63
CA TYR A 571 -14.80 8.72 -11.01
C TYR A 571 -16.28 8.47 -10.75
N ARG A 572 -16.68 7.21 -10.53
CA ARG A 572 -18.08 6.82 -10.44
C ARG A 572 -18.44 6.08 -9.17
N TRP A 573 -19.45 6.61 -8.49
CA TRP A 573 -20.04 6.06 -7.29
C TRP A 573 -21.58 6.01 -7.45
N PRO A 574 -22.14 4.96 -8.09
CA PRO A 574 -23.58 4.83 -8.21
C PRO A 574 -24.27 4.74 -6.86
N LEU A 575 -25.43 5.36 -6.75
CA LEU A 575 -26.29 5.27 -5.57
C LEU A 575 -26.77 3.82 -5.42
N LEU A 576 -26.50 3.24 -4.27
CA LEU A 576 -26.88 1.88 -3.91
C LEU A 576 -28.27 1.85 -3.28
N THR A 577 -28.51 2.68 -2.28
CA THR A 577 -29.79 2.82 -1.57
C THR A 577 -29.83 4.13 -0.77
N ARG A 578 -31.06 4.58 -0.41
CA ARG A 578 -31.26 5.75 0.46
C ARG A 578 -31.60 5.40 1.90
N ASP A 579 -31.87 4.13 2.19
CA ASP A 579 -32.46 3.69 3.46
C ASP A 579 -31.43 3.22 4.48
N VAL A 580 -30.14 3.20 4.12
CA VAL A 580 -29.06 2.72 4.96
C VAL A 580 -28.36 3.90 5.63
N LEU A 581 -28.24 3.82 6.97
CA LEU A 581 -27.61 4.83 7.83
C LEU A 581 -26.16 4.47 8.19
N VAL A 582 -25.85 3.17 8.22
CA VAL A 582 -24.54 2.61 8.53
C VAL A 582 -24.32 1.39 7.63
N ALA A 583 -23.10 1.18 7.16
CA ALA A 583 -22.74 -0.03 6.41
C ALA A 583 -21.41 -0.62 6.91
N ALA A 584 -21.28 -1.93 6.76
CA ALA A 584 -20.06 -2.67 6.99
C ALA A 584 -19.99 -3.89 6.08
N TYR A 585 -18.81 -4.22 5.61
CA TYR A 585 -18.55 -5.53 5.01
C TYR A 585 -18.25 -6.55 6.12
N THR A 586 -18.55 -7.81 5.86
CA THR A 586 -18.10 -8.93 6.69
C THR A 586 -16.59 -9.10 6.51
N GLY A 587 -15.84 -9.20 7.60
CA GLY A 587 -14.37 -9.34 7.60
C GLY A 587 -13.57 -8.13 8.02
#